data_b8de5ee9a14eaf9e184a32f2f63a05fc
#
_entry.id   b8de5ee9a14eaf9e184a32f2f63a05fc
#
_cell.length_a   1.000
_cell.length_b   1.000
_cell.length_c   1.000
_cell.angle_alpha   90.00
_cell.angle_beta   90.00
_cell.angle_gamma   90.00
#
_symmetry.space_group_name_H-M   'P 1'
#
loop_
_entity.id
_entity.type
_entity.pdbx_description
1 polymer ?
#
loop_
_entity_poly.entity_id
_entity_poly.type
_entity_poly.pdbx_seq_one_letter_code
_entity_poly.pdbx_strand_id
1 'polypeptide(L)'
;MKRLPLFLFLSLLAACSPDDKSAAAGPGAAGAMPPPEVDVIQVARRAATLTRELPGRVTAVRTAQVRARVEGIVEKRLFEEGSDVRAGEPLFRLDDRTYRTAAQAAESDVEVKKLNFSRVVSLLPIKAVSQQEVDLARAALKQAQAQLARARLDLENTTVPAPISGRIGRALVTEGALVGRGEATLLAVIEQLEPAQVLFTQPNAEVLRLKSALAAGSLKVSESQVVELIMDDGQPYPKKGRLIFSDMSVDPTTGSVVLKAEFPNPERLLLPGTFVRVRLPLAVAEGVIAVPQRTVLSGPESQYVLLVGPENKVMPRPVKVGAMAGTDFVIEDGLKGDETLIVNGVQKVQPGAVVKPVPLKPGS
;
A
#
# COMPACT_ATOMS: atom_id res chain seq x y z
N MET A 1 31.38 35.38 43.42
CA MET A 1 31.41 35.90 44.81
C MET A 1 30.56 35.02 45.68
N LYS A 2 31.11 34.62 46.86
CA LYS A 2 30.58 33.88 48.05
C LYS A 2 30.42 32.34 47.83
N ARG A 3 31.42 31.53 48.19
CA ARG A 3 32.06 31.12 49.44
C ARG A 3 31.18 30.14 50.28
N LEU A 4 31.67 28.87 50.27
CA LEU A 4 31.80 27.77 51.24
C LEU A 4 31.37 28.09 52.68
N PRO A 5 30.97 27.07 53.55
CA PRO A 5 31.93 26.13 54.17
C PRO A 5 31.36 24.68 54.36
N LEU A 6 32.13 23.65 54.22
CA LEU A 6 32.97 22.81 55.05
C LEU A 6 32.51 22.67 56.54
N PHE A 7 32.01 21.47 56.92
CA PHE A 7 32.05 20.96 58.31
C PHE A 7 32.51 19.52 58.38
N LEU A 8 33.66 19.36 58.99
CA LEU A 8 34.37 18.20 59.42
C LEU A 8 33.89 17.82 60.84
N PHE A 9 33.51 16.55 61.11
CA PHE A 9 33.49 16.03 62.48
C PHE A 9 34.07 14.61 62.54
N LEU A 10 35.05 14.51 63.38
CA LEU A 10 35.94 13.41 63.69
C LEU A 10 35.59 12.89 65.09
N SER A 11 35.90 11.61 65.37
CA SER A 11 36.04 10.95 66.66
C SER A 11 34.86 10.02 67.04
N LEU A 12 35.03 8.83 67.65
CA LEU A 12 36.13 8.25 68.40
C LEU A 12 35.88 6.72 68.57
N LEU A 13 36.95 5.96 68.73
CA LEU A 13 37.04 4.55 69.08
C LEU A 13 36.27 4.12 70.34
N ALA A 14 35.79 2.85 70.34
CA ALA A 14 35.94 1.97 71.50
C ALA A 14 35.93 0.47 71.06
N ALA A 15 36.97 -0.23 71.43
CA ALA A 15 37.16 -1.66 71.30
C ALA A 15 36.52 -2.41 72.48
N CYS A 16 36.02 -3.63 72.20
CA CYS A 16 36.07 -4.76 73.17
C CYS A 16 35.70 -6.04 72.41
N SER A 17 36.69 -6.97 72.31
CA SER A 17 36.45 -8.43 72.19
C SER A 17 36.35 -9.02 73.60
N PRO A 18 35.79 -10.21 73.88
CA PRO A 18 36.37 -11.46 73.46
C PRO A 18 35.39 -12.64 73.16
N ASP A 19 35.93 -13.61 72.44
CA ASP A 19 35.65 -15.05 72.46
C ASP A 19 34.22 -15.59 72.57
N ASP A 20 33.76 -16.26 71.49
CA ASP A 20 33.34 -17.63 71.71
C ASP A 20 33.47 -18.50 70.48
N LYS A 21 33.88 -19.70 70.65
CA LYS A 21 34.07 -20.78 69.67
C LYS A 21 32.73 -21.20 69.11
N SER A 22 32.58 -21.19 67.81
CA SER A 22 31.55 -21.99 67.12
C SER A 22 32.09 -22.62 65.85
N ALA A 23 31.91 -23.87 65.78
CA ALA A 23 32.25 -24.91 64.85
C ALA A 23 32.30 -24.46 63.33
N ALA A 24 33.34 -24.99 62.69
CA ALA A 24 33.47 -25.12 61.25
C ALA A 24 32.24 -25.85 60.68
N ALA A 25 31.27 -25.07 60.08
CA ALA A 25 30.30 -25.62 59.12
C ALA A 25 31.03 -25.76 57.80
N GLY A 26 31.16 -26.93 57.28
CA GLY A 26 31.73 -27.25 56.00
C GLY A 26 30.98 -26.53 54.88
N PRO A 27 31.54 -26.39 53.67
CA PRO A 27 30.88 -25.75 52.55
C PRO A 27 29.59 -26.50 52.22
N GLY A 28 28.47 -25.93 52.70
CA GLY A 28 27.14 -26.42 52.37
C GLY A 28 26.99 -26.45 50.86
N ALA A 29 26.62 -27.57 50.30
CA ALA A 29 26.27 -27.78 48.93
C ALA A 29 25.33 -26.66 48.50
N ALA A 30 25.80 -25.76 47.63
CA ALA A 30 24.94 -24.80 46.93
C ALA A 30 23.83 -25.62 46.28
N GLY A 31 22.61 -25.53 46.80
CA GLY A 31 21.47 -26.24 46.26
C GLY A 31 21.40 -25.91 44.75
N ALA A 32 21.61 -26.93 43.93
CA ALA A 32 21.54 -26.79 42.49
C ALA A 32 20.16 -26.22 42.19
N MET A 33 20.10 -24.95 41.74
CA MET A 33 18.87 -24.40 41.20
C MET A 33 18.31 -25.39 40.18
N PRO A 34 16.99 -25.67 40.21
CA PRO A 34 16.43 -26.58 39.21
C PRO A 34 16.73 -26.02 37.84
N PRO A 35 17.09 -26.87 36.85
CA PRO A 35 17.45 -26.42 35.52
C PRO A 35 16.31 -25.61 34.95
N PRO A 36 16.59 -24.43 34.34
CA PRO A 36 15.58 -23.55 33.78
C PRO A 36 14.80 -24.27 32.68
N GLU A 37 13.47 -24.12 32.71
CA GLU A 37 12.60 -24.65 31.66
C GLU A 37 12.71 -23.75 30.40
N VAL A 38 12.87 -24.40 29.25
CA VAL A 38 12.97 -23.78 27.93
C VAL A 38 12.00 -24.46 26.96
N ASP A 39 11.30 -23.69 26.16
CA ASP A 39 10.46 -24.23 25.10
C ASP A 39 11.33 -24.63 23.91
N VAL A 40 11.10 -25.82 23.41
CA VAL A 40 11.87 -26.37 22.29
C VAL A 40 10.98 -26.86 21.17
N ILE A 41 11.51 -26.81 19.94
CA ILE A 41 10.95 -27.48 18.78
C ILE A 41 11.95 -28.44 18.19
N GLN A 42 11.49 -29.54 17.60
CA GLN A 42 12.30 -30.36 16.76
C GLN A 42 12.39 -29.79 15.37
N VAL A 43 13.60 -29.53 14.92
CA VAL A 43 13.86 -29.01 13.57
C VAL A 43 13.60 -30.14 12.58
N ALA A 44 12.85 -29.81 11.50
CA ALA A 44 12.57 -30.74 10.43
C ALA A 44 12.67 -30.05 9.07
N ARG A 45 13.08 -30.82 8.06
CA ARG A 45 13.05 -30.36 6.67
C ARG A 45 11.62 -30.37 6.19
N ARG A 46 11.16 -29.22 5.67
CA ARG A 46 9.80 -29.05 5.14
C ARG A 46 9.81 -28.19 3.90
N ALA A 47 8.72 -28.22 3.15
CA ALA A 47 8.48 -27.20 2.12
C ALA A 47 8.14 -25.88 2.81
N ALA A 48 8.73 -24.78 2.34
CA ALA A 48 8.46 -23.45 2.87
C ALA A 48 8.29 -22.45 1.73
N THR A 49 7.24 -21.62 1.83
CA THR A 49 7.00 -20.54 0.87
C THR A 49 7.89 -19.37 1.22
N LEU A 50 8.85 -19.08 0.35
CA LEU A 50 9.70 -17.90 0.49
C LEU A 50 8.89 -16.66 0.26
N THR A 51 8.95 -15.72 1.19
CA THR A 51 8.24 -14.45 1.12
C THR A 51 9.22 -13.28 1.13
N ARG A 52 8.83 -12.18 0.51
CA ARG A 52 9.59 -10.93 0.53
C ARG A 52 8.68 -9.78 0.91
N GLU A 53 9.17 -8.90 1.77
CA GLU A 53 8.52 -7.63 2.05
C GLU A 53 9.11 -6.56 1.14
N LEU A 54 8.25 -5.89 0.39
CA LEU A 54 8.59 -4.83 -0.55
C LEU A 54 7.88 -3.55 -0.16
N PRO A 55 8.57 -2.40 -0.15
CA PRO A 55 7.93 -1.12 0.09
C PRO A 55 7.01 -0.76 -1.05
N GLY A 56 5.84 -0.22 -0.73
CA GLY A 56 4.84 0.18 -1.69
C GLY A 56 4.08 1.43 -1.26
N ARG A 57 3.26 1.92 -2.17
CA ARG A 57 2.37 3.05 -1.92
C ARG A 57 0.96 2.71 -2.38
N VAL A 58 -0.01 3.03 -1.56
CA VAL A 58 -1.42 2.92 -1.91
C VAL A 58 -1.76 3.95 -2.99
N THR A 59 -2.52 3.53 -3.98
CA THR A 59 -3.05 4.39 -5.05
C THR A 59 -4.53 4.10 -5.25
N ALA A 60 -5.28 5.08 -5.73
CA ALA A 60 -6.65 4.85 -6.18
C ALA A 60 -6.65 3.99 -7.45
N VAL A 61 -7.70 3.18 -7.65
CA VAL A 61 -7.89 2.43 -8.91
C VAL A 61 -8.05 3.38 -10.08
N ARG A 62 -8.82 4.45 -9.86
CA ARG A 62 -9.05 5.53 -10.81
C ARG A 62 -8.99 6.86 -10.09
N THR A 63 -8.33 7.81 -10.72
CA THR A 63 -8.34 9.22 -10.31
C THR A 63 -8.85 10.04 -11.48
N ALA A 64 -9.87 10.83 -11.27
CA ALA A 64 -10.42 11.73 -12.28
C ALA A 64 -10.35 13.17 -11.81
N GLN A 65 -9.79 14.02 -12.66
CA GLN A 65 -9.75 15.45 -12.47
C GLN A 65 -11.02 16.05 -13.05
N VAL A 66 -11.82 16.70 -12.21
CA VAL A 66 -12.99 17.46 -12.63
C VAL A 66 -12.52 18.85 -13.07
N ARG A 67 -12.69 19.16 -14.34
CA ARG A 67 -12.23 20.43 -14.93
C ARG A 67 -13.35 21.16 -15.63
N ALA A 68 -13.32 22.51 -15.57
CA ALA A 68 -14.22 23.35 -16.36
C ALA A 68 -13.93 23.18 -17.85
N ARG A 69 -14.98 22.96 -18.65
CA ARG A 69 -14.90 22.80 -20.11
C ARG A 69 -15.23 24.09 -20.85
N VAL A 70 -15.94 25.02 -20.20
CA VAL A 70 -16.29 26.34 -20.69
C VAL A 70 -15.88 27.40 -19.68
N GLU A 71 -15.71 28.63 -20.15
CA GLU A 71 -15.41 29.77 -19.28
C GLU A 71 -16.68 30.22 -18.55
N GLY A 72 -16.59 30.50 -17.25
CA GLY A 72 -17.73 31.02 -16.50
C GLY A 72 -17.42 31.24 -15.03
N ILE A 73 -18.32 31.96 -14.36
CA ILE A 73 -18.23 32.12 -12.90
C ILE A 73 -18.91 30.95 -12.24
N VAL A 74 -18.26 30.36 -11.22
CA VAL A 74 -18.86 29.30 -10.39
C VAL A 74 -20.04 29.90 -9.62
N GLU A 75 -21.26 29.52 -9.97
CA GLU A 75 -22.48 29.96 -9.30
C GLU A 75 -22.71 29.17 -8.01
N LYS A 76 -22.56 27.84 -8.09
CA LYS A 76 -22.87 26.96 -6.97
C LYS A 76 -22.06 25.66 -7.02
N ARG A 77 -21.61 25.19 -5.84
CA ARG A 77 -21.16 23.83 -5.61
C ARG A 77 -22.34 22.97 -5.18
N LEU A 78 -22.51 21.78 -5.79
CA LEU A 78 -23.68 20.91 -5.61
C LEU A 78 -23.40 19.64 -4.82
N PHE A 79 -22.17 19.47 -4.31
CA PHE A 79 -21.75 18.30 -3.53
C PHE A 79 -21.18 18.72 -2.16
N GLU A 80 -21.10 17.78 -1.24
CA GLU A 80 -20.36 17.91 0.01
C GLU A 80 -18.94 17.40 -0.15
N GLU A 81 -17.96 18.14 0.32
CA GLU A 81 -16.55 17.73 0.27
C GLU A 81 -16.31 16.44 1.04
N GLY A 82 -15.59 15.51 0.43
CA GLY A 82 -15.35 14.21 1.02
C GLY A 82 -16.56 13.27 0.97
N SER A 83 -17.63 13.59 0.27
CA SER A 83 -18.76 12.67 0.02
C SER A 83 -18.50 11.69 -1.11
N ASP A 84 -19.36 10.70 -1.25
CA ASP A 84 -19.37 9.80 -2.40
C ASP A 84 -20.27 10.38 -3.48
N VAL A 85 -19.77 10.39 -4.72
CA VAL A 85 -20.48 10.88 -5.90
C VAL A 85 -20.59 9.78 -6.94
N ARG A 86 -21.65 9.87 -7.77
CA ARG A 86 -21.88 8.94 -8.89
C ARG A 86 -21.48 9.57 -10.21
N ALA A 87 -21.02 8.76 -11.16
CA ALA A 87 -20.75 9.22 -12.51
C ALA A 87 -22.01 9.90 -13.11
N GLY A 88 -21.83 11.09 -13.69
CA GLY A 88 -22.92 11.91 -14.23
C GLY A 88 -23.60 12.82 -13.20
N GLU A 89 -23.33 12.71 -11.93
CA GLU A 89 -23.88 13.59 -10.89
C GLU A 89 -23.36 15.02 -11.05
N PRO A 90 -24.23 16.06 -11.04
CA PRO A 90 -23.80 17.43 -11.17
C PRO A 90 -23.01 17.89 -9.93
N LEU A 91 -21.81 18.42 -10.15
CA LEU A 91 -20.89 18.83 -9.08
C LEU A 91 -20.79 20.34 -8.94
N PHE A 92 -20.71 21.05 -10.08
CA PHE A 92 -20.65 22.50 -10.11
C PHE A 92 -21.62 23.03 -11.13
N ARG A 93 -22.16 24.20 -10.85
CA ARG A 93 -22.92 25.00 -11.79
C ARG A 93 -22.18 26.30 -12.06
N LEU A 94 -21.94 26.58 -13.33
CA LEU A 94 -21.43 27.87 -13.80
C LEU A 94 -22.59 28.79 -14.20
N ASP A 95 -22.34 30.07 -14.21
CA ASP A 95 -23.31 31.06 -14.75
C ASP A 95 -23.63 30.74 -16.22
N ASP A 96 -24.85 30.34 -16.48
CA ASP A 96 -25.32 29.85 -17.78
C ASP A 96 -26.02 30.92 -18.63
N ARG A 97 -26.23 32.13 -18.11
CA ARG A 97 -27.05 33.14 -18.73
C ARG A 97 -26.63 33.50 -20.15
N THR A 98 -25.33 33.68 -20.39
CA THR A 98 -24.78 33.97 -21.73
C THR A 98 -24.92 32.78 -22.67
N TYR A 99 -24.68 31.57 -22.19
CA TYR A 99 -24.79 30.31 -22.97
C TYR A 99 -26.25 29.99 -23.32
N ARG A 100 -27.17 30.22 -22.39
CA ARG A 100 -28.62 30.06 -22.63
C ARG A 100 -29.11 31.02 -23.71
N THR A 101 -28.68 32.29 -23.61
CA THR A 101 -29.05 33.29 -24.63
C THR A 101 -28.46 32.95 -26.00
N ALA A 102 -27.21 32.48 -26.07
CA ALA A 102 -26.58 32.05 -27.31
C ALA A 102 -27.28 30.82 -27.91
N ALA A 103 -27.66 29.83 -27.08
CA ALA A 103 -28.43 28.68 -27.57
C ALA A 103 -29.81 29.07 -28.10
N GLN A 104 -30.51 29.98 -27.42
CA GLN A 104 -31.81 30.50 -27.89
C GLN A 104 -31.70 31.29 -29.19
N ALA A 105 -30.66 32.13 -29.36
CA ALA A 105 -30.42 32.86 -30.61
C ALA A 105 -30.13 31.88 -31.77
N ALA A 106 -29.29 30.85 -31.54
CA ALA A 106 -29.00 29.82 -32.53
C ALA A 106 -30.26 29.00 -32.90
N GLU A 107 -31.15 28.74 -31.94
CA GLU A 107 -32.41 28.04 -32.18
C GLU A 107 -33.34 28.86 -33.08
N SER A 108 -33.46 30.17 -32.84
CA SER A 108 -34.22 31.10 -33.69
C SER A 108 -33.65 31.16 -35.13
N ASP A 109 -32.32 31.14 -35.28
CA ASP A 109 -31.72 31.11 -36.65
C ASP A 109 -32.04 29.80 -37.38
N VAL A 110 -31.99 28.65 -36.68
CA VAL A 110 -32.41 27.35 -37.28
C VAL A 110 -33.86 27.42 -37.75
N GLU A 111 -34.77 28.03 -36.97
CA GLU A 111 -36.17 28.17 -37.35
C GLU A 111 -36.31 28.99 -38.62
N VAL A 112 -35.66 30.17 -38.70
CA VAL A 112 -35.65 31.03 -39.91
C VAL A 112 -35.11 30.26 -41.13
N LYS A 113 -33.95 29.56 -41.00
CA LYS A 113 -33.38 28.81 -42.12
C LYS A 113 -34.25 27.61 -42.52
N LYS A 114 -34.91 26.97 -41.57
CA LYS A 114 -35.86 25.86 -41.81
C LYS A 114 -37.08 26.36 -42.62
N LEU A 115 -37.68 27.48 -42.21
CA LEU A 115 -38.81 28.10 -42.95
C LEU A 115 -38.39 28.52 -44.36
N ASN A 116 -37.22 29.13 -44.51
CA ASN A 116 -36.69 29.48 -45.82
C ASN A 116 -36.48 28.26 -46.72
N PHE A 117 -35.79 27.20 -46.19
CA PHE A 117 -35.58 25.95 -46.91
C PHE A 117 -36.89 25.30 -47.35
N SER A 118 -37.91 25.21 -46.48
CA SER A 118 -39.21 24.65 -46.81
C SER A 118 -39.92 25.43 -47.90
N ARG A 119 -39.84 26.78 -47.87
CA ARG A 119 -40.40 27.66 -48.92
C ARG A 119 -39.72 27.45 -50.27
N VAL A 120 -38.38 27.43 -50.29
CA VAL A 120 -37.64 27.25 -51.56
C VAL A 120 -37.89 25.84 -52.13
N VAL A 121 -37.93 24.77 -51.29
CA VAL A 121 -38.26 23.42 -51.74
C VAL A 121 -39.65 23.32 -52.34
N SER A 122 -40.68 24.05 -51.80
CA SER A 122 -42.04 24.03 -52.33
C SER A 122 -42.17 24.68 -53.69
N LEU A 123 -41.24 25.56 -54.08
CA LEU A 123 -41.25 26.27 -55.39
C LEU A 123 -40.48 25.43 -56.44
N LEU A 124 -39.71 24.43 -56.14
CA LEU A 124 -38.97 23.65 -57.12
C LEU A 124 -39.83 22.88 -58.10
N PRO A 125 -40.97 22.21 -57.72
CA PRO A 125 -41.84 21.49 -58.65
C PRO A 125 -42.43 22.35 -59.74
N ILE A 126 -42.69 23.62 -59.44
CA ILE A 126 -43.22 24.59 -60.38
C ILE A 126 -42.14 25.38 -61.19
N LYS A 127 -40.84 24.93 -61.01
CA LYS A 127 -39.67 25.53 -61.67
C LYS A 127 -39.47 27.02 -61.38
N ALA A 128 -39.98 27.53 -60.24
CA ALA A 128 -39.84 28.95 -59.88
C ALA A 128 -38.49 29.22 -59.18
N VAL A 129 -37.73 28.20 -58.89
CA VAL A 129 -36.38 28.26 -58.32
C VAL A 129 -35.48 27.16 -58.94
N SER A 130 -34.16 27.38 -58.89
CA SER A 130 -33.18 26.44 -59.39
C SER A 130 -32.83 25.38 -58.32
N GLN A 131 -32.29 24.20 -58.74
CA GLN A 131 -31.76 23.19 -57.84
C GLN A 131 -30.64 23.77 -56.95
N GLN A 132 -29.81 24.66 -57.51
CA GLN A 132 -28.74 25.34 -56.79
C GLN A 132 -29.27 26.16 -55.59
N GLU A 133 -30.39 26.86 -55.73
CA GLU A 133 -31.00 27.63 -54.65
C GLU A 133 -31.52 26.72 -53.53
N VAL A 134 -32.10 25.58 -53.89
CA VAL A 134 -32.52 24.56 -52.90
C VAL A 134 -31.31 24.01 -52.14
N ASP A 135 -30.21 23.70 -52.84
CA ASP A 135 -29.01 23.15 -52.23
C ASP A 135 -28.31 24.20 -51.35
N LEU A 136 -28.29 25.47 -51.71
CA LEU A 136 -27.81 26.57 -50.86
C LEU A 136 -28.66 26.77 -49.60
N ALA A 137 -30.00 26.74 -49.74
CA ALA A 137 -30.88 26.82 -48.57
C ALA A 137 -30.74 25.63 -47.64
N ARG A 138 -30.55 24.42 -48.18
CA ARG A 138 -30.25 23.21 -47.39
C ARG A 138 -28.91 23.31 -46.67
N ALA A 139 -27.88 23.81 -47.32
CA ALA A 139 -26.55 24.00 -46.69
C ALA A 139 -26.62 25.02 -45.56
N ALA A 140 -27.35 26.15 -45.76
CA ALA A 140 -27.54 27.14 -44.72
C ALA A 140 -28.28 26.61 -43.49
N LEU A 141 -29.33 25.80 -43.71
CA LEU A 141 -30.04 25.11 -42.62
C LEU A 141 -29.09 24.16 -41.82
N LYS A 142 -28.31 23.35 -42.52
CA LYS A 142 -27.34 22.46 -41.88
C LYS A 142 -26.29 23.22 -41.05
N GLN A 143 -25.81 24.35 -41.56
CA GLN A 143 -24.87 25.21 -40.84
C GLN A 143 -25.50 25.78 -39.56
N ALA A 144 -26.72 26.30 -39.62
CA ALA A 144 -27.44 26.80 -38.44
C ALA A 144 -27.68 25.68 -37.40
N GLN A 145 -28.05 24.49 -37.87
CA GLN A 145 -28.19 23.29 -36.97
C GLN A 145 -26.89 22.95 -36.28
N ALA A 146 -25.74 22.99 -36.94
CA ALA A 146 -24.44 22.75 -36.35
C ALA A 146 -24.07 23.81 -35.29
N GLN A 147 -24.39 25.09 -35.55
CA GLN A 147 -24.20 26.18 -34.59
C GLN A 147 -25.07 26.01 -33.34
N LEU A 148 -26.34 25.62 -33.51
CA LEU A 148 -27.24 25.31 -32.39
C LEU A 148 -26.71 24.14 -31.56
N ALA A 149 -26.24 23.07 -32.22
CA ALA A 149 -25.66 21.92 -31.52
C ALA A 149 -24.46 22.33 -30.67
N ARG A 150 -23.58 23.19 -31.20
CA ARG A 150 -22.45 23.74 -30.45
C ARG A 150 -22.92 24.58 -29.26
N ALA A 151 -23.84 25.52 -29.47
CA ALA A 151 -24.33 26.38 -28.40
C ALA A 151 -25.04 25.60 -27.29
N ARG A 152 -25.73 24.50 -27.61
CA ARG A 152 -26.36 23.60 -26.65
C ARG A 152 -25.31 22.81 -25.88
N LEU A 153 -24.23 22.35 -26.52
CA LEU A 153 -23.12 21.67 -25.87
C LEU A 153 -22.39 22.60 -24.89
N ASP A 154 -22.17 23.88 -25.30
CA ASP A 154 -21.55 24.86 -24.41
C ASP A 154 -22.45 25.16 -23.20
N LEU A 155 -23.75 25.23 -23.37
CA LEU A 155 -24.73 25.37 -22.29
C LEU A 155 -24.75 24.16 -21.40
N GLU A 156 -24.70 22.92 -21.92
CA GLU A 156 -24.60 21.68 -21.14
C GLU A 156 -23.34 21.69 -20.29
N ASN A 157 -22.21 22.12 -20.85
CA ASN A 157 -20.93 22.19 -20.18
C ASN A 157 -20.87 23.21 -19.03
N THR A 158 -21.88 24.10 -18.87
CA THR A 158 -22.01 24.98 -17.69
C THR A 158 -22.38 24.20 -16.43
N THR A 159 -22.97 23.01 -16.58
CA THR A 159 -23.12 22.04 -15.48
C THR A 159 -22.00 21.03 -15.60
N VAL A 160 -21.13 20.99 -14.60
CA VAL A 160 -19.95 20.11 -14.60
C VAL A 160 -20.27 18.83 -13.83
N PRO A 161 -20.42 17.68 -14.53
CA PRO A 161 -20.73 16.41 -13.87
C PRO A 161 -19.49 15.66 -13.42
N ALA A 162 -19.69 14.68 -12.52
CA ALA A 162 -18.67 13.71 -12.12
C ALA A 162 -18.31 12.78 -13.30
N PRO A 163 -17.05 12.69 -13.71
CA PRO A 163 -16.63 11.79 -14.80
C PRO A 163 -16.61 10.30 -14.38
N ILE A 164 -16.44 10.02 -13.12
CA ILE A 164 -16.45 8.67 -12.54
C ILE A 164 -17.20 8.66 -11.21
N SER A 165 -17.67 7.50 -10.78
CA SER A 165 -18.11 7.30 -9.39
C SER A 165 -16.92 7.12 -8.48
N GLY A 166 -16.98 7.70 -7.27
CA GLY A 166 -15.92 7.61 -6.28
C GLY A 166 -16.09 8.64 -5.16
N ARG A 167 -15.05 8.81 -4.36
CA ARG A 167 -15.02 9.83 -3.32
C ARG A 167 -14.44 11.12 -3.88
N ILE A 168 -15.21 12.21 -3.76
CA ILE A 168 -14.77 13.53 -4.17
C ILE A 168 -13.94 14.18 -3.06
N GLY A 169 -12.81 14.78 -3.43
CA GLY A 169 -11.98 15.56 -2.51
C GLY A 169 -12.59 16.94 -2.21
N ARG A 170 -11.73 17.83 -1.71
CA ARG A 170 -12.11 19.25 -1.51
C ARG A 170 -12.32 19.96 -2.84
N ALA A 171 -13.15 20.98 -2.85
CA ALA A 171 -13.22 21.93 -3.94
C ALA A 171 -11.93 22.77 -3.99
N LEU A 172 -11.37 22.93 -5.19
CA LEU A 172 -10.16 23.72 -5.43
C LEU A 172 -10.49 25.16 -5.86
N VAL A 173 -11.77 25.43 -6.07
CA VAL A 173 -12.32 26.75 -6.41
C VAL A 173 -13.55 27.04 -5.54
N THR A 174 -13.80 28.30 -5.31
CA THR A 174 -14.95 28.77 -4.53
C THR A 174 -16.02 29.36 -5.43
N GLU A 175 -17.24 29.50 -4.93
CA GLU A 175 -18.32 30.24 -5.58
C GLU A 175 -17.87 31.69 -5.83
N GLY A 176 -18.21 32.24 -7.01
CA GLY A 176 -17.73 33.51 -7.47
C GLY A 176 -16.41 33.48 -8.24
N ALA A 177 -15.68 32.38 -8.27
CA ALA A 177 -14.43 32.24 -9.01
C ALA A 177 -14.70 32.15 -10.53
N LEU A 178 -13.87 32.81 -11.33
CA LEU A 178 -13.86 32.65 -12.79
C LEU A 178 -13.03 31.46 -13.16
N VAL A 179 -13.57 30.50 -13.91
CA VAL A 179 -12.92 29.26 -14.33
C VAL A 179 -12.96 29.10 -15.85
N GLY A 180 -12.11 28.23 -16.40
CA GLY A 180 -12.11 27.88 -17.83
C GLY A 180 -11.48 28.93 -18.75
N ARG A 181 -10.90 30.01 -18.24
CA ARG A 181 -10.25 31.05 -19.03
C ARG A 181 -8.84 30.67 -19.42
N GLY A 182 -8.60 30.50 -20.71
CA GLY A 182 -7.30 30.13 -21.26
C GLY A 182 -6.98 28.64 -21.14
N GLU A 183 -7.17 28.06 -19.97
CA GLU A 183 -6.97 26.62 -19.73
C GLU A 183 -8.11 26.01 -18.89
N ALA A 184 -8.24 24.69 -18.98
CA ALA A 184 -9.27 23.97 -18.23
C ALA A 184 -8.92 23.96 -16.73
N THR A 185 -9.53 24.88 -15.97
CA THR A 185 -9.32 25.00 -14.51
C THR A 185 -9.73 23.74 -13.79
N LEU A 186 -8.85 23.23 -12.91
CA LEU A 186 -9.13 22.09 -12.04
C LEU A 186 -10.06 22.53 -10.90
N LEU A 187 -11.22 21.86 -10.78
CA LEU A 187 -12.27 22.19 -9.83
C LEU A 187 -12.26 21.27 -8.61
N ALA A 188 -12.08 19.97 -8.84
CA ALA A 188 -12.01 18.93 -7.81
C ALA A 188 -11.33 17.67 -8.37
N VAL A 189 -11.01 16.74 -7.47
CA VAL A 189 -10.50 15.41 -7.82
C VAL A 189 -11.43 14.36 -7.25
N ILE A 190 -11.75 13.34 -8.03
CA ILE A 190 -12.53 12.17 -7.60
C ILE A 190 -11.62 10.96 -7.64
N GLU A 191 -11.61 10.19 -6.56
CA GLU A 191 -10.81 8.98 -6.41
C GLU A 191 -11.69 7.77 -6.13
N GLN A 192 -11.46 6.69 -6.87
CA GLN A 192 -12.10 5.42 -6.61
C GLN A 192 -11.22 4.62 -5.64
N LEU A 193 -11.68 4.50 -4.38
CA LEU A 193 -10.94 3.92 -3.27
C LEU A 193 -11.24 2.43 -3.04
N GLU A 194 -12.27 1.89 -3.68
CA GLU A 194 -12.69 0.49 -3.58
C GLU A 194 -12.76 -0.13 -4.97
N PRO A 195 -11.95 -1.18 -5.22
CA PRO A 195 -10.84 -1.66 -4.39
C PRO A 195 -9.69 -0.65 -4.33
N ALA A 196 -8.75 -0.78 -3.37
CA ALA A 196 -7.50 -0.02 -3.35
C ALA A 196 -6.43 -0.74 -4.17
N GLN A 197 -5.55 0.01 -4.83
CA GLN A 197 -4.37 -0.54 -5.48
C GLN A 197 -3.10 -0.18 -4.70
N VAL A 198 -2.11 -1.06 -4.75
CA VAL A 198 -0.79 -0.81 -4.18
C VAL A 198 0.24 -1.00 -5.28
N LEU A 199 1.02 0.05 -5.52
CA LEU A 199 2.19 0.02 -6.38
C LEU A 199 3.42 -0.24 -5.50
N PHE A 200 4.23 -1.22 -5.87
CA PHE A 200 5.47 -1.55 -5.18
C PHE A 200 6.52 -1.98 -6.18
N THR A 201 7.79 -1.90 -5.78
CA THR A 201 8.92 -2.16 -6.68
C THR A 201 9.77 -3.30 -6.19
N GLN A 202 10.28 -4.10 -7.13
CA GLN A 202 11.21 -5.19 -6.87
C GLN A 202 12.50 -4.97 -7.67
N PRO A 203 13.69 -5.03 -7.04
CA PRO A 203 14.96 -4.93 -7.75
C PRO A 203 15.11 -6.02 -8.82
N ASN A 204 15.48 -5.63 -10.04
CA ASN A 204 15.62 -6.58 -11.15
C ASN A 204 16.67 -7.67 -10.87
N ALA A 205 17.72 -7.35 -10.13
CA ALA A 205 18.73 -8.33 -9.72
C ALA A 205 18.12 -9.51 -8.92
N GLU A 206 17.10 -9.23 -8.10
CA GLU A 206 16.39 -10.26 -7.33
C GLU A 206 15.48 -11.10 -8.23
N VAL A 207 14.80 -10.46 -9.17
CA VAL A 207 13.98 -11.16 -10.18
C VAL A 207 14.84 -12.13 -11.00
N LEU A 208 16.04 -11.70 -11.41
CA LEU A 208 16.98 -12.56 -12.14
C LEU A 208 17.49 -13.74 -11.30
N ARG A 209 17.83 -13.48 -10.01
CA ARG A 209 18.22 -14.56 -9.08
C ARG A 209 17.11 -15.59 -8.90
N LEU A 210 15.88 -15.11 -8.72
CA LEU A 210 14.71 -15.98 -8.60
C LEU A 210 14.52 -16.84 -9.87
N LYS A 211 14.58 -16.22 -11.05
CA LYS A 211 14.48 -16.92 -12.33
C LYS A 211 15.58 -17.97 -12.49
N SER A 212 16.83 -17.66 -12.13
CA SER A 212 17.94 -18.59 -12.16
C SER A 212 17.75 -19.77 -11.20
N ALA A 213 17.26 -19.53 -9.99
CA ALA A 213 16.99 -20.58 -9.01
C ALA A 213 15.82 -21.50 -9.43
N LEU A 214 14.79 -20.93 -10.07
CA LEU A 214 13.70 -21.70 -10.66
C LEU A 214 14.18 -22.57 -11.83
N ALA A 215 15.02 -22.02 -12.71
CA ALA A 215 15.60 -22.75 -13.84
C ALA A 215 16.54 -23.89 -13.39
N ALA A 216 17.25 -23.70 -12.28
CA ALA A 216 18.09 -24.73 -11.64
C ALA A 216 17.28 -25.80 -10.91
N GLY A 217 15.95 -25.66 -10.77
CA GLY A 217 15.07 -26.58 -10.06
C GLY A 217 15.20 -26.55 -8.54
N SER A 218 15.96 -25.60 -7.98
CA SER A 218 16.12 -25.42 -6.53
C SER A 218 14.90 -24.78 -5.86
N LEU A 219 14.05 -24.12 -6.65
CA LEU A 219 12.79 -23.52 -6.21
C LEU A 219 11.66 -23.95 -7.15
N LYS A 220 10.44 -23.99 -6.62
CA LYS A 220 9.21 -24.15 -7.39
C LYS A 220 8.46 -22.84 -7.47
N VAL A 221 7.79 -22.57 -8.57
CA VAL A 221 6.95 -21.38 -8.72
C VAL A 221 5.85 -21.41 -7.65
N SER A 222 5.64 -20.31 -6.96
CA SER A 222 4.46 -20.16 -6.11
C SER A 222 3.24 -19.93 -7.01
N GLU A 223 2.26 -20.82 -6.96
CA GLU A 223 0.98 -20.64 -7.67
C GLU A 223 0.11 -19.57 -7.01
N SER A 224 0.44 -19.16 -5.79
CA SER A 224 -0.33 -18.17 -5.05
C SER A 224 -0.04 -16.76 -5.54
N GLN A 225 -1.04 -16.12 -6.10
CA GLN A 225 -1.04 -14.68 -6.40
C GLN A 225 -1.52 -13.84 -5.21
N VAL A 226 -1.76 -14.47 -4.08
CA VAL A 226 -2.25 -13.82 -2.85
C VAL A 226 -1.09 -13.09 -2.19
N VAL A 227 -1.30 -11.82 -1.94
CA VAL A 227 -0.34 -10.94 -1.25
C VAL A 227 -0.93 -10.43 0.05
N GLU A 228 -0.08 -10.21 1.03
CA GLU A 228 -0.44 -9.62 2.31
C GLU A 228 0.10 -8.20 2.38
N LEU A 229 -0.57 -7.34 3.12
CA LEU A 229 -0.19 -5.95 3.28
C LEU A 229 0.05 -5.66 4.75
N ILE A 230 1.13 -4.95 5.03
CA ILE A 230 1.47 -4.45 6.35
C ILE A 230 1.33 -2.93 6.27
N MET A 231 0.48 -2.38 7.11
CA MET A 231 0.21 -0.94 7.17
C MET A 231 1.41 -0.19 7.79
N ASP A 232 1.38 1.13 7.74
CA ASP A 232 2.44 2.00 8.23
C ASP A 232 2.67 1.88 9.75
N ASP A 233 1.63 1.55 10.50
CA ASP A 233 1.69 1.25 11.94
C ASP A 233 2.30 -0.13 12.28
N GLY A 234 2.70 -0.89 11.27
CA GLY A 234 3.25 -2.24 11.41
C GLY A 234 2.21 -3.36 11.56
N GLN A 235 0.92 -3.02 11.59
CA GLN A 235 -0.14 -4.02 11.70
C GLN A 235 -0.45 -4.66 10.34
N PRO A 236 -0.72 -5.97 10.30
CA PRO A 236 -1.17 -6.61 9.07
C PRO A 236 -2.57 -6.13 8.71
N TYR A 237 -2.77 -5.79 7.44
CA TYR A 237 -4.10 -5.48 6.91
C TYR A 237 -4.97 -6.75 6.91
N PRO A 238 -6.21 -6.69 7.42
CA PRO A 238 -7.01 -7.90 7.66
C PRO A 238 -7.45 -8.63 6.38
N LYS A 239 -7.45 -7.95 5.23
CA LYS A 239 -7.86 -8.54 3.95
C LYS A 239 -6.65 -8.79 3.06
N LYS A 240 -6.63 -9.98 2.46
CA LYS A 240 -5.59 -10.34 1.50
C LYS A 240 -5.87 -9.71 0.15
N GLY A 241 -4.80 -9.32 -0.52
CA GLY A 241 -4.85 -8.79 -1.89
C GLY A 241 -4.44 -9.83 -2.92
N ARG A 242 -4.50 -9.41 -4.16
CA ARG A 242 -4.08 -10.20 -5.32
C ARG A 242 -3.11 -9.40 -6.18
N LEU A 243 -2.03 -10.03 -6.59
CA LEU A 243 -1.13 -9.47 -7.60
C LEU A 243 -1.87 -9.44 -8.94
N ILE A 244 -2.02 -8.26 -9.53
CA ILE A 244 -2.76 -8.07 -10.80
C ILE A 244 -1.86 -7.71 -11.97
N PHE A 245 -0.66 -7.20 -11.69
CA PHE A 245 0.24 -6.70 -12.72
C PHE A 245 1.70 -6.79 -12.27
N SER A 246 2.57 -7.18 -13.20
CA SER A 246 4.02 -7.05 -13.10
C SER A 246 4.50 -6.42 -14.40
N ASP A 247 5.21 -5.32 -14.32
CA ASP A 247 5.76 -4.67 -15.51
C ASP A 247 6.78 -5.58 -16.17
N MET A 248 6.87 -5.50 -17.51
CA MET A 248 7.86 -6.21 -18.30
C MET A 248 9.12 -5.36 -18.55
N SER A 249 9.09 -4.10 -18.15
CA SER A 249 10.18 -3.14 -18.26
C SER A 249 10.84 -2.87 -16.90
N VAL A 250 12.12 -2.61 -16.95
CA VAL A 250 12.90 -2.17 -15.77
C VAL A 250 13.02 -0.66 -15.83
N ASP A 251 12.65 0.03 -14.78
CA ASP A 251 12.88 1.47 -14.65
C ASP A 251 14.40 1.73 -14.66
N PRO A 252 14.92 2.50 -15.63
CA PRO A 252 16.36 2.69 -15.77
C PRO A 252 16.98 3.52 -14.64
N THR A 253 16.18 4.29 -13.91
CA THR A 253 16.65 5.13 -12.80
C THR A 253 16.86 4.32 -11.53
N THR A 254 15.95 3.39 -11.25
CA THR A 254 15.94 2.61 -10.00
C THR A 254 16.44 1.18 -10.19
N GLY A 255 16.53 0.68 -11.43
CA GLY A 255 16.86 -0.72 -11.73
C GLY A 255 15.81 -1.71 -11.23
N SER A 256 14.58 -1.26 -11.05
CA SER A 256 13.50 -2.05 -10.44
C SER A 256 12.34 -2.29 -11.41
N VAL A 257 11.61 -3.37 -11.17
CA VAL A 257 10.36 -3.71 -11.86
C VAL A 257 9.19 -3.24 -11.00
N VAL A 258 8.19 -2.62 -11.61
CA VAL A 258 6.97 -2.19 -10.93
C VAL A 258 5.96 -3.33 -10.88
N LEU A 259 5.41 -3.55 -9.71
CA LEU A 259 4.36 -4.53 -9.44
C LEU A 259 3.13 -3.81 -8.92
N LYS A 260 1.95 -4.36 -9.19
CA LYS A 260 0.69 -3.82 -8.73
C LYS A 260 -0.16 -4.93 -8.12
N ALA A 261 -0.67 -4.68 -6.93
CA ALA A 261 -1.63 -5.54 -6.26
C ALA A 261 -2.92 -4.78 -5.95
N GLU A 262 -4.01 -5.53 -5.88
CA GLU A 262 -5.34 -5.02 -5.57
C GLU A 262 -5.82 -5.59 -4.24
N PHE A 263 -6.37 -4.73 -3.39
CA PHE A 263 -6.85 -5.07 -2.06
C PHE A 263 -8.31 -4.60 -1.89
N PRO A 264 -9.21 -5.44 -1.36
CA PRO A 264 -10.53 -4.97 -0.95
C PRO A 264 -10.40 -3.91 0.14
N ASN A 265 -11.10 -2.77 -0.01
CA ASN A 265 -10.98 -1.62 0.90
C ASN A 265 -12.35 -1.03 1.32
N PRO A 266 -13.35 -1.85 1.72
CA PRO A 266 -14.68 -1.36 2.02
C PRO A 266 -14.71 -0.38 3.21
N GLU A 267 -13.81 -0.54 4.17
CA GLU A 267 -13.67 0.36 5.33
C GLU A 267 -12.83 1.60 5.04
N ARG A 268 -12.27 1.69 3.82
CA ARG A 268 -11.44 2.82 3.35
C ARG A 268 -10.24 3.14 4.26
N LEU A 269 -9.68 2.12 4.89
CA LEU A 269 -8.47 2.25 5.69
C LEU A 269 -7.24 2.55 4.82
N LEU A 270 -7.23 2.02 3.59
CA LEU A 270 -6.16 2.24 2.63
C LEU A 270 -6.43 3.54 1.86
N LEU A 271 -5.74 4.61 2.28
CA LEU A 271 -5.85 5.92 1.62
C LEU A 271 -4.74 6.10 0.59
N PRO A 272 -5.03 6.66 -0.59
CA PRO A 272 -4.02 6.97 -1.59
C PRO A 272 -2.90 7.84 -1.02
N GLY A 273 -1.66 7.49 -1.38
CA GLY A 273 -0.47 8.16 -0.86
C GLY A 273 0.15 7.52 0.38
N THR A 274 -0.57 6.67 1.11
CA THR A 274 -0.04 5.99 2.31
C THR A 274 1.06 5.00 1.93
N PHE A 275 2.15 4.99 2.70
CA PHE A 275 3.19 3.98 2.60
C PHE A 275 2.75 2.68 3.26
N VAL A 276 3.09 1.57 2.61
CA VAL A 276 2.76 0.22 3.08
C VAL A 276 3.89 -0.72 2.70
N ARG A 277 3.92 -1.91 3.33
CA ARG A 277 4.80 -2.99 2.91
C ARG A 277 3.94 -4.15 2.39
N VAL A 278 4.29 -4.64 1.22
CA VAL A 278 3.60 -5.78 0.60
C VAL A 278 4.45 -7.01 0.82
N ARG A 279 3.88 -8.04 1.43
CA ARG A 279 4.49 -9.35 1.58
C ARG A 279 4.07 -10.24 0.41
N LEU A 280 5.03 -10.48 -0.48
CA LEU A 280 4.84 -11.22 -1.73
C LEU A 280 5.39 -12.66 -1.57
N PRO A 281 4.60 -13.71 -1.84
CA PRO A 281 5.11 -15.06 -1.98
C PRO A 281 5.89 -15.18 -3.31
N LEU A 282 7.17 -15.53 -3.23
CA LEU A 282 8.05 -15.60 -4.40
C LEU A 282 8.10 -17.00 -5.00
N ALA A 283 8.37 -17.99 -4.17
CA ALA A 283 8.60 -19.37 -4.56
C ALA A 283 8.42 -20.32 -3.39
N VAL A 284 8.35 -21.61 -3.68
CA VAL A 284 8.36 -22.68 -2.68
C VAL A 284 9.72 -23.36 -2.74
N ALA A 285 10.42 -23.37 -1.61
CA ALA A 285 11.63 -24.14 -1.41
C ALA A 285 11.28 -25.47 -0.73
N GLU A 286 11.69 -26.59 -1.32
CA GLU A 286 11.45 -27.93 -0.76
C GLU A 286 12.65 -28.41 0.06
N GLY A 287 12.38 -29.18 1.12
CA GLY A 287 13.43 -29.78 1.94
C GLY A 287 14.30 -28.78 2.69
N VAL A 288 13.80 -27.59 2.95
CA VAL A 288 14.51 -26.55 3.71
C VAL A 288 14.16 -26.61 5.19
N ILE A 289 15.07 -26.11 6.01
CA ILE A 289 14.86 -25.92 7.44
C ILE A 289 14.39 -24.49 7.66
N ALA A 290 13.21 -24.33 8.21
CA ALA A 290 12.68 -23.02 8.60
C ALA A 290 12.47 -22.95 10.10
N VAL A 291 13.03 -21.91 10.73
CA VAL A 291 13.02 -21.69 12.18
C VAL A 291 12.42 -20.32 12.51
N PRO A 292 11.66 -20.17 13.60
CA PRO A 292 11.10 -18.88 13.99
C PRO A 292 12.18 -17.79 14.13
N GLN A 293 11.94 -16.60 13.64
CA GLN A 293 12.89 -15.47 13.64
C GLN A 293 13.47 -15.22 15.05
N ARG A 294 12.66 -15.36 16.09
CA ARG A 294 13.04 -15.15 17.49
C ARG A 294 14.10 -16.14 18.02
N THR A 295 14.36 -17.25 17.31
CA THR A 295 15.36 -18.25 17.70
C THR A 295 16.76 -17.94 17.19
N VAL A 296 16.86 -17.03 16.23
CA VAL A 296 18.12 -16.62 15.63
C VAL A 296 18.68 -15.44 16.41
N LEU A 297 19.83 -15.64 17.01
CA LEU A 297 20.53 -14.65 17.83
C LEU A 297 21.71 -14.08 17.03
N SER A 298 21.99 -12.79 17.24
CA SER A 298 23.15 -12.13 16.64
C SER A 298 24.33 -12.18 17.58
N GLY A 299 25.43 -12.77 17.15
CA GLY A 299 26.70 -12.77 17.84
C GLY A 299 27.69 -11.77 17.22
N PRO A 300 28.89 -11.60 17.81
CA PRO A 300 29.92 -10.69 17.29
C PRO A 300 30.42 -11.05 15.89
N GLU A 301 30.51 -12.33 15.57
CA GLU A 301 31.08 -12.82 14.31
C GLU A 301 30.00 -13.38 13.34
N SER A 302 28.91 -13.93 13.87
CA SER A 302 27.88 -14.60 13.07
C SER A 302 26.55 -14.70 13.80
N GLN A 303 25.50 -15.01 13.05
CA GLN A 303 24.21 -15.41 13.61
C GLN A 303 24.30 -16.86 14.10
N TYR A 304 23.61 -17.15 15.20
CA TYR A 304 23.60 -18.48 15.80
C TYR A 304 22.24 -18.81 16.39
N VAL A 305 22.01 -20.08 16.61
CA VAL A 305 20.87 -20.64 17.35
C VAL A 305 21.32 -21.41 18.54
N LEU A 306 20.47 -21.63 19.54
CA LEU A 306 20.74 -22.46 20.70
C LEU A 306 20.03 -23.80 20.54
N LEU A 307 20.83 -24.87 20.60
CA LEU A 307 20.37 -26.25 20.53
C LEU A 307 20.46 -26.91 21.90
N VAL A 308 19.61 -27.88 22.15
CA VAL A 308 19.73 -28.79 23.29
C VAL A 308 20.53 -30.00 22.84
N GLY A 309 21.75 -30.13 23.37
CA GLY A 309 22.65 -31.23 23.12
C GLY A 309 22.50 -32.38 24.11
N PRO A 310 23.47 -33.34 24.11
CA PRO A 310 23.53 -34.42 25.09
C PRO A 310 23.52 -33.89 26.52
N GLU A 311 22.93 -34.64 27.45
CA GLU A 311 22.77 -34.26 28.85
C GLU A 311 21.96 -32.98 29.08
N ASN A 312 21.10 -32.61 28.12
CA ASN A 312 20.31 -31.35 28.10
C ASN A 312 21.17 -30.07 28.24
N LYS A 313 22.38 -30.08 27.72
CA LYS A 313 23.27 -28.91 27.71
C LYS A 313 22.98 -28.01 26.53
N VAL A 314 22.95 -26.69 26.76
CA VAL A 314 22.76 -25.67 25.72
C VAL A 314 24.04 -25.53 24.89
N MET A 315 23.91 -25.72 23.58
CA MET A 315 25.00 -25.58 22.63
C MET A 315 24.70 -24.50 21.60
N PRO A 316 25.52 -23.45 21.48
CA PRO A 316 25.40 -22.49 20.41
C PRO A 316 25.84 -23.10 19.07
N ARG A 317 25.06 -22.94 18.04
CA ARG A 317 25.38 -23.42 16.69
C ARG A 317 25.34 -22.23 15.71
N PRO A 318 26.48 -21.85 15.10
CA PRO A 318 26.48 -20.87 14.02
C PRO A 318 25.60 -21.33 12.87
N VAL A 319 24.84 -20.40 12.33
CA VAL A 319 23.93 -20.66 11.20
C VAL A 319 24.04 -19.57 10.15
N LYS A 320 23.84 -19.96 8.89
CA LYS A 320 23.69 -19.02 7.78
C LYS A 320 22.20 -18.85 7.48
N VAL A 321 21.72 -17.64 7.72
CA VAL A 321 20.31 -17.31 7.53
C VAL A 321 20.09 -16.86 6.09
N GLY A 322 19.09 -17.42 5.44
CA GLY A 322 18.66 -17.11 4.09
C GLY A 322 17.38 -16.28 4.05
N ALA A 323 16.49 -16.60 3.09
CA ALA A 323 15.24 -15.91 2.88
C ALA A 323 14.23 -16.14 4.01
N MET A 324 13.23 -15.25 4.10
CA MET A 324 12.09 -15.45 5.00
C MET A 324 11.05 -16.41 4.38
N ALA A 325 10.43 -17.20 5.23
CA ALA A 325 9.28 -18.04 4.90
C ALA A 325 8.15 -17.73 5.89
N GLY A 326 7.31 -16.76 5.56
CA GLY A 326 6.34 -16.21 6.51
C GLY A 326 7.02 -15.44 7.64
N THR A 327 6.89 -15.95 8.88
CA THR A 327 7.54 -15.42 10.09
C THR A 327 8.84 -16.15 10.44
N ASP A 328 9.21 -17.16 9.65
CA ASP A 328 10.36 -18.01 9.90
C ASP A 328 11.53 -17.64 8.98
N PHE A 329 12.75 -17.84 9.44
CA PHE A 329 13.94 -17.78 8.60
C PHE A 329 14.27 -19.16 8.03
N VAL A 330 14.54 -19.21 6.74
CA VAL A 330 15.16 -20.40 6.13
C VAL A 330 16.63 -20.42 6.48
N ILE A 331 17.10 -21.56 7.00
CA ILE A 331 18.51 -21.77 7.31
C ILE A 331 19.17 -22.45 6.12
N GLU A 332 20.15 -21.75 5.53
CA GLU A 332 20.93 -22.26 4.39
C GLU A 332 21.99 -23.24 4.80
N ASP A 333 22.63 -23.01 5.97
CA ASP A 333 23.69 -23.85 6.50
C ASP A 333 23.74 -23.79 8.04
N GLY A 334 24.28 -24.85 8.68
CA GLY A 334 24.46 -24.95 10.12
C GLY A 334 23.52 -25.93 10.82
N LEU A 335 22.38 -26.32 10.22
CA LEU A 335 21.44 -27.30 10.76
C LEU A 335 21.26 -28.51 9.82
N LYS A 336 21.01 -29.67 10.37
CA LYS A 336 20.84 -30.94 9.62
C LYS A 336 19.38 -31.37 9.51
N GLY A 337 18.51 -30.98 10.48
CA GLY A 337 17.08 -31.21 10.41
C GLY A 337 16.54 -32.26 11.40
N ASP A 338 17.27 -32.59 12.44
CA ASP A 338 16.92 -33.52 13.52
C ASP A 338 17.26 -32.96 14.92
N GLU A 339 17.75 -31.71 14.94
CA GLU A 339 18.17 -31.07 16.19
C GLU A 339 16.98 -30.52 17.00
N THR A 340 17.15 -30.45 18.32
CA THR A 340 16.21 -29.79 19.23
C THR A 340 16.61 -28.34 19.44
N LEU A 341 15.79 -27.41 18.94
CA LEU A 341 16.03 -25.97 18.93
C LEU A 341 15.27 -25.29 20.08
N ILE A 342 15.95 -24.43 20.83
CA ILE A 342 15.34 -23.59 21.87
C ILE A 342 14.60 -22.40 21.18
N VAL A 343 13.32 -22.26 21.48
CA VAL A 343 12.47 -21.20 20.93
C VAL A 343 12.19 -20.07 21.92
N ASN A 344 11.82 -20.43 23.15
CA ASN A 344 11.59 -19.48 24.23
C ASN A 344 12.50 -19.81 25.41
N GLY A 345 12.81 -18.78 26.22
CA GLY A 345 13.71 -18.94 27.39
C GLY A 345 15.18 -18.73 27.07
N VAL A 346 15.53 -18.33 25.83
CA VAL A 346 16.94 -18.04 25.43
C VAL A 346 17.63 -17.03 26.34
N GLN A 347 16.88 -16.09 26.93
CA GLN A 347 17.43 -15.09 27.87
C GLN A 347 17.76 -15.67 29.26
N LYS A 348 17.24 -16.85 29.59
CA LYS A 348 17.42 -17.52 30.89
C LYS A 348 18.59 -18.48 30.90
N VAL A 349 19.22 -18.71 29.76
CA VAL A 349 20.23 -19.75 29.59
C VAL A 349 21.52 -19.19 29.00
N GLN A 350 22.63 -19.82 29.39
CA GLN A 350 23.95 -19.52 28.80
C GLN A 350 24.50 -20.78 28.13
N PRO A 351 25.39 -20.64 27.14
CA PRO A 351 26.07 -21.78 26.55
C PRO A 351 26.71 -22.68 27.63
N GLY A 352 26.47 -24.00 27.55
CA GLY A 352 26.93 -24.99 28.50
C GLY A 352 25.98 -25.22 29.70
N ALA A 353 24.98 -24.41 29.94
CA ALA A 353 24.01 -24.62 31.01
C ALA A 353 23.13 -25.85 30.74
N VAL A 354 22.76 -26.56 31.81
CA VAL A 354 21.78 -27.66 31.74
C VAL A 354 20.39 -27.09 31.83
N VAL A 355 19.49 -27.49 30.90
CA VAL A 355 18.12 -27.01 30.81
C VAL A 355 17.11 -28.16 30.87
N LYS A 356 15.85 -27.82 31.16
CA LYS A 356 14.74 -28.78 31.05
C LYS A 356 13.93 -28.42 29.78
N PRO A 357 14.10 -29.22 28.72
CA PRO A 357 13.36 -28.96 27.49
C PRO A 357 11.88 -29.30 27.64
N VAL A 358 11.01 -28.36 27.24
CA VAL A 358 9.56 -28.55 27.22
C VAL A 358 9.12 -28.36 25.75
N PRO A 359 8.47 -29.37 25.14
CA PRO A 359 7.96 -29.19 23.76
C PRO A 359 7.00 -28.02 23.67
N LEU A 360 7.25 -27.11 22.71
CA LEU A 360 6.37 -25.96 22.43
C LEU A 360 5.02 -26.47 21.94
N LYS A 361 3.93 -26.09 22.61
CA LYS A 361 2.59 -26.42 22.15
C LYS A 361 2.27 -25.63 20.88
N PRO A 362 1.71 -26.26 19.83
CA PRO A 362 1.29 -25.52 18.64
C PRO A 362 0.24 -24.46 19.02
N GLY A 363 0.54 -23.18 18.77
CA GLY A 363 -0.38 -22.06 18.99
C GLY A 363 -0.06 -21.14 20.19
N SER A 364 1.11 -21.22 20.79
CA SER A 364 1.57 -20.28 21.84
C SER A 364 2.58 -19.26 21.32
#